data_e556d0cefe2fb4cff038a164283e7197
#
_entry.id   e556d0cefe2fb4cff038a164283e7197
#
_cell.length_a   1.000
_cell.length_b   1.000
_cell.length_c   1.000
_cell.angle_alpha   90.00
_cell.angle_beta   90.00
_cell.angle_gamma   90.00
#
_symmetry.space_group_name_H-M   'P 1'
#
loop_
_entity.id
_entity.type
_entity.pdbx_description
1 polymer ?
#
loop_
_entity_poly.entity_id
_entity_poly.type
_entity_poly.pdbx_seq_one_letter_code
_entity_poly.pdbx_strand_id
1 'polypeptide(L)'
;YEAFYLGNKCGIILNGELRQYDDPYNVYHFPNSKEVVNFLNRGILIPAKVTGENSLENKDLGTIKGNFTKHYPKGSNVQLLLQPEDLEHDDKSNLKLEVVDRKFRGTNFIYTLKTNSNLLIPVFVHSHHIHQHEVDEKFGIKRPINIEHIVCF
;
A
#
# COMPACT_ATOMS: atom_id res chain seq x y z
N TYR A 1 12.17 -12.45 14.63
CA TYR A 1 12.09 -12.06 13.21
C TYR A 1 13.48 -11.84 12.68
N GLU A 2 13.79 -12.44 11.55
CA GLU A 2 15.08 -12.27 10.93
C GLU A 2 14.95 -12.07 9.42
N ALA A 3 15.75 -11.14 8.90
CA ALA A 3 15.96 -10.97 7.48
C ALA A 3 17.45 -11.11 7.18
N PHE A 4 17.79 -11.75 6.08
CA PHE A 4 19.17 -11.90 5.68
C PHE A 4 19.33 -11.75 4.16
N TYR A 5 20.55 -11.43 3.75
CA TYR A 5 20.91 -11.35 2.33
C TYR A 5 21.97 -12.40 2.01
N LEU A 6 21.75 -13.09 0.91
CA LEU A 6 22.70 -14.08 0.41
C LEU A 6 22.85 -13.85 -1.10
N GLY A 7 23.98 -13.24 -1.51
CA GLY A 7 24.15 -12.78 -2.87
C GLY A 7 23.12 -11.68 -3.18
N ASN A 8 22.31 -11.91 -4.21
CA ASN A 8 21.24 -10.98 -4.63
C ASN A 8 19.88 -11.31 -4.01
N LYS A 9 19.83 -12.29 -3.13
CA LYS A 9 18.57 -12.77 -2.55
C LYS A 9 18.38 -12.28 -1.13
N CYS A 10 17.13 -12.12 -0.75
CA CYS A 10 16.71 -11.78 0.61
C CYS A 10 15.85 -12.90 1.16
N GLY A 11 16.15 -13.32 2.37
CA GLY A 11 15.36 -14.32 3.09
C GLY A 11 14.69 -13.71 4.30
N ILE A 12 13.44 -14.08 4.53
CA ILE A 12 12.63 -13.69 5.69
C ILE A 12 12.35 -14.93 6.52
N ILE A 13 12.80 -14.91 7.76
CA ILE A 13 12.58 -15.99 8.72
C ILE A 13 11.67 -15.49 9.83
N LEU A 14 10.55 -16.16 10.03
CA LEU A 14 9.59 -15.87 11.07
C LEU A 14 9.34 -17.13 11.89
N ASN A 15 9.48 -17.02 13.22
CA ASN A 15 9.29 -18.15 14.14
C ASN A 15 10.14 -19.38 13.79
N GLY A 16 11.38 -19.15 13.34
CA GLY A 16 12.30 -20.21 12.97
C GLY A 16 12.06 -20.84 11.60
N GLU A 17 11.08 -20.37 10.84
CA GLU A 17 10.77 -20.90 9.51
C GLU A 17 11.12 -19.88 8.42
N LEU A 18 11.71 -20.36 7.33
CA LEU A 18 11.94 -19.55 6.14
C LEU A 18 10.60 -19.32 5.43
N ARG A 19 10.12 -18.08 5.44
CA ARG A 19 8.83 -17.73 4.88
C ARG A 19 8.89 -17.28 3.44
N GLN A 20 9.96 -16.59 3.07
CA GLN A 20 10.15 -16.14 1.69
C GLN A 20 11.65 -16.00 1.42
N TYR A 21 12.08 -16.43 0.23
CA TYR A 21 13.43 -16.26 -0.24
C TYR A 21 13.38 -15.87 -1.71
N ASP A 22 13.74 -14.63 -1.99
CA ASP A 22 13.59 -14.07 -3.33
C ASP A 22 14.51 -12.85 -3.46
N ASP A 23 14.55 -12.21 -4.63
CA ASP A 23 15.22 -10.94 -4.72
C ASP A 23 14.45 -9.86 -3.92
N PRO A 24 15.14 -8.79 -3.46
CA PRO A 24 14.50 -7.80 -2.59
C PRO A 24 13.28 -7.12 -3.21
N TYR A 25 13.28 -6.91 -4.52
CA TYR A 25 12.13 -6.34 -5.22
C TYR A 25 10.87 -7.21 -5.02
N ASN A 26 11.01 -8.52 -5.24
CA ASN A 26 9.89 -9.45 -5.12
C ASN A 26 9.42 -9.61 -3.66
N VAL A 27 10.35 -9.60 -2.71
CA VAL A 27 9.97 -9.64 -1.29
C VAL A 27 9.12 -8.43 -0.92
N TYR A 28 9.48 -7.26 -1.42
CA TYR A 28 8.74 -6.03 -1.14
C TYR A 28 7.41 -5.95 -1.90
N HIS A 29 7.44 -6.16 -3.21
CA HIS A 29 6.26 -5.96 -4.06
C HIS A 29 5.32 -7.15 -4.12
N PHE A 30 5.84 -8.37 -3.89
CA PHE A 30 5.08 -9.62 -3.94
C PHE A 30 5.31 -10.45 -2.68
N PRO A 31 5.04 -9.90 -1.49
CA PRO A 31 5.13 -10.70 -0.27
C PRO A 31 4.13 -11.86 -0.36
N ASN A 32 4.56 -13.04 0.09
CA ASN A 32 3.76 -14.25 -0.10
C ASN A 32 2.78 -14.54 1.05
N SER A 33 2.78 -13.73 2.09
CA SER A 33 1.88 -13.91 3.24
C SER A 33 1.65 -12.60 3.98
N LYS A 34 0.57 -12.56 4.77
CA LYS A 34 0.28 -11.42 5.66
C LYS A 34 1.39 -11.20 6.67
N GLU A 35 2.02 -12.27 7.14
CA GLU A 35 3.11 -12.21 8.11
C GLU A 35 4.32 -11.50 7.52
N VAL A 36 4.66 -11.76 6.26
CA VAL A 36 5.75 -11.06 5.57
C VAL A 36 5.39 -9.59 5.37
N VAL A 37 4.15 -9.27 4.99
CA VAL A 37 3.69 -7.87 4.88
C VAL A 37 3.87 -7.15 6.22
N ASN A 38 3.43 -7.74 7.30
CA ASN A 38 3.54 -7.14 8.63
C ASN A 38 4.99 -6.98 9.09
N PHE A 39 5.83 -7.95 8.77
CA PHE A 39 7.25 -7.88 9.08
C PHE A 39 7.93 -6.70 8.39
N LEU A 40 7.65 -6.48 7.10
CA LEU A 40 8.24 -5.38 6.34
C LEU A 40 7.76 -4.00 6.82
N ASN A 41 6.57 -3.94 7.38
CA ASN A 41 5.99 -2.75 8.02
C ASN A 41 6.07 -1.48 7.15
N ARG A 42 5.85 -1.63 5.85
CA ARG A 42 5.82 -0.52 4.90
C ARG A 42 4.44 -0.26 4.35
N GLY A 43 3.84 -1.28 3.77
CA GLY A 43 2.47 -1.25 3.30
C GLY A 43 1.49 -1.67 4.38
N ILE A 44 0.21 -1.55 4.05
CA ILE A 44 -0.88 -2.02 4.91
C ILE A 44 -1.82 -2.92 4.13
N LEU A 45 -2.58 -3.71 4.85
CA LEU A 45 -3.67 -4.51 4.29
C LEU A 45 -4.98 -3.80 4.57
N ILE A 46 -5.77 -3.57 3.52
CA ILE A 46 -7.08 -2.95 3.63
C ILE A 46 -8.16 -3.89 3.08
N PRO A 47 -9.38 -3.87 3.66
CA PRO A 47 -10.46 -4.71 3.15
C PRO A 47 -10.91 -4.21 1.77
N ALA A 48 -11.19 -5.14 0.88
CA ALA A 48 -11.69 -4.82 -0.46
C ALA A 48 -12.56 -5.95 -0.98
N LYS A 49 -13.36 -5.63 -1.99
CA LYS A 49 -14.22 -6.57 -2.68
C LYS A 49 -13.88 -6.60 -4.16
N VAL A 50 -13.67 -7.77 -4.72
CA VAL A 50 -13.37 -7.92 -6.13
C VAL A 50 -14.64 -7.61 -6.95
N THR A 51 -14.52 -6.67 -7.88
CA THR A 51 -15.64 -6.19 -8.71
C THR A 51 -15.54 -6.61 -10.17
N GLY A 52 -14.39 -7.12 -10.60
CA GLY A 52 -14.15 -7.56 -11.98
C GLY A 52 -12.78 -8.20 -12.12
N GLU A 53 -12.38 -8.52 -13.35
CA GLU A 53 -11.09 -9.17 -13.63
C GLU A 53 -9.90 -8.28 -13.29
N ASN A 54 -10.07 -6.95 -13.36
CA ASN A 54 -9.01 -5.96 -13.15
C ASN A 54 -9.42 -4.88 -12.18
N SER A 55 -10.40 -5.14 -11.32
CA SER A 55 -10.91 -4.12 -10.41
C SER A 55 -11.35 -4.69 -9.07
N LEU A 56 -11.20 -3.88 -8.05
CA LEU A 56 -11.76 -4.11 -6.73
C LEU A 56 -12.21 -2.78 -6.14
N GLU A 57 -12.93 -2.83 -5.04
CA GLU A 57 -13.48 -1.67 -4.39
C GLU A 57 -13.19 -1.71 -2.90
N ASN A 58 -12.71 -0.58 -2.39
CA ASN A 58 -12.60 -0.33 -0.95
C ASN A 58 -13.66 0.71 -0.58
N LYS A 59 -14.29 0.53 0.56
CA LYS A 59 -15.35 1.39 1.07
C LYS A 59 -14.97 2.87 1.10
N ASP A 60 -13.74 3.19 1.48
CA ASP A 60 -13.30 4.57 1.65
C ASP A 60 -12.62 5.15 0.42
N LEU A 61 -11.90 4.31 -0.33
CA LEU A 61 -11.12 4.75 -1.49
C LEU A 61 -11.86 4.62 -2.82
N GLY A 62 -12.95 3.84 -2.84
CA GLY A 62 -13.69 3.58 -4.07
C GLY A 62 -13.03 2.52 -4.94
N THR A 63 -13.20 2.67 -6.25
CA THR A 63 -12.71 1.69 -7.23
C THR A 63 -11.20 1.80 -7.40
N ILE A 64 -10.55 0.63 -7.36
CA ILE A 64 -9.11 0.46 -7.60
C ILE A 64 -8.96 -0.51 -8.77
N LYS A 65 -8.14 -0.12 -9.76
CA LYS A 65 -7.89 -0.91 -10.96
C LYS A 65 -6.45 -1.38 -11.00
N GLY A 66 -6.23 -2.54 -11.61
CA GLY A 66 -4.90 -3.09 -11.78
C GLY A 66 -4.94 -4.56 -12.16
N ASN A 67 -3.76 -5.15 -12.22
CA ASN A 67 -3.59 -6.56 -12.59
C ASN A 67 -3.46 -7.42 -11.33
N PHE A 68 -4.39 -8.34 -11.14
CA PHE A 68 -4.31 -9.28 -10.03
C PHE A 68 -3.18 -10.28 -10.26
N THR A 69 -2.41 -10.56 -9.20
CA THR A 69 -1.35 -11.57 -9.26
C THR A 69 -1.90 -13.00 -9.15
N LYS A 70 -3.12 -13.14 -8.66
CA LYS A 70 -3.86 -14.40 -8.59
C LYS A 70 -5.30 -14.16 -9.02
N HIS A 71 -5.98 -15.21 -9.50
CA HIS A 71 -7.38 -15.11 -9.84
C HIS A 71 -8.26 -15.07 -8.58
N TYR A 72 -9.20 -14.13 -8.54
CA TYR A 72 -10.23 -14.04 -7.51
C TYR A 72 -11.59 -13.89 -8.19
N PRO A 73 -12.58 -14.71 -7.83
CA PRO A 73 -13.94 -14.54 -8.36
C PRO A 73 -14.54 -13.19 -8.00
N LYS A 74 -15.33 -12.64 -8.90
CA LYS A 74 -16.10 -11.42 -8.63
C LYS A 74 -16.95 -11.62 -7.38
N GLY A 75 -16.94 -10.63 -6.49
CA GLY A 75 -17.62 -10.67 -5.20
C GLY A 75 -16.78 -11.19 -4.04
N SER A 76 -15.56 -11.68 -4.31
CA SER A 76 -14.65 -12.14 -3.24
C SER A 76 -14.28 -11.01 -2.32
N ASN A 77 -14.25 -11.28 -1.02
CA ASN A 77 -13.71 -10.36 -0.02
C ASN A 77 -12.24 -10.70 0.19
N VAL A 78 -11.39 -9.70 0.06
CA VAL A 78 -9.94 -9.86 0.12
C VAL A 78 -9.32 -8.76 1.00
N GLN A 79 -8.05 -8.98 1.38
CA GLN A 79 -7.21 -7.94 1.99
C GLN A 79 -6.23 -7.47 0.92
N LEU A 80 -6.39 -6.25 0.47
CA LEU A 80 -5.50 -5.64 -0.53
C LEU A 80 -4.25 -5.10 0.14
N LEU A 81 -3.08 -5.47 -0.40
CA LEU A 81 -1.83 -4.82 -0.02
C LEU A 81 -1.76 -3.44 -0.69
N LEU A 82 -1.67 -2.41 0.13
CA LEU A 82 -1.50 -1.02 -0.31
C LEU A 82 -0.14 -0.53 0.16
N GLN A 83 0.74 -0.24 -0.80
CA GLN A 83 2.07 0.29 -0.51
C GLN A 83 2.05 1.83 -0.48
N PRO A 84 3.01 2.48 0.21
CA PRO A 84 3.02 3.95 0.29
C PRO A 84 3.10 4.68 -1.04
N GLU A 85 3.66 4.06 -2.08
CA GLU A 85 3.79 4.62 -3.42
C GLU A 85 2.57 4.40 -4.32
N ASP A 86 1.57 3.64 -3.86
CA ASP A 86 0.42 3.27 -4.70
C ASP A 86 -0.59 4.39 -4.89
N LEU A 87 -0.68 5.32 -3.94
CA LEU A 87 -1.59 6.45 -4.03
C LEU A 87 -0.82 7.70 -4.43
N GLU A 88 -1.38 8.44 -5.38
CA GLU A 88 -0.80 9.69 -5.85
C GLU A 88 -1.58 10.89 -5.28
N HIS A 89 -0.85 11.96 -5.01
CA HIS A 89 -1.43 13.21 -4.54
C HIS A 89 -2.07 13.99 -5.70
N ASP A 90 -3.27 14.53 -5.46
CA ASP A 90 -3.96 15.42 -6.39
C ASP A 90 -4.87 16.37 -5.61
N ASP A 91 -4.47 17.63 -5.48
CA ASP A 91 -5.24 18.65 -4.77
C ASP A 91 -6.64 18.90 -5.35
N LYS A 92 -6.83 18.57 -6.63
CA LYS A 92 -8.11 18.77 -7.31
C LYS A 92 -9.07 17.60 -7.15
N SER A 93 -8.61 16.49 -6.58
CA SER A 93 -9.44 15.31 -6.40
C SER A 93 -10.56 15.54 -5.38
N ASN A 94 -11.72 14.91 -5.64
CA ASN A 94 -12.82 14.88 -4.69
C ASN A 94 -12.57 13.89 -3.54
N LEU A 95 -11.67 12.94 -3.76
CA LEU A 95 -11.28 12.02 -2.70
C LEU A 95 -10.23 12.68 -1.82
N LYS A 96 -10.63 13.10 -0.63
CA LYS A 96 -9.75 13.79 0.31
C LYS A 96 -9.73 13.06 1.64
N LEU A 97 -8.53 12.81 2.15
CA LEU A 97 -8.30 12.15 3.42
C LEU A 97 -7.62 13.11 4.40
N GLU A 98 -7.82 12.88 5.68
CA GLU A 98 -7.22 13.72 6.73
C GLU A 98 -5.77 13.32 6.96
N VAL A 99 -4.88 14.32 7.03
CA VAL A 99 -3.47 14.11 7.41
C VAL A 99 -3.40 13.99 8.93
N VAL A 100 -2.92 12.84 9.43
CA VAL A 100 -2.76 12.63 10.87
C VAL A 100 -1.30 12.61 11.31
N ASP A 101 -0.37 12.39 10.37
CA ASP A 101 1.06 12.43 10.64
C ASP A 101 1.82 12.75 9.35
N ARG A 102 2.99 13.36 9.51
CA ARG A 102 3.89 13.67 8.40
C ARG A 102 5.34 13.54 8.87
N LYS A 103 6.13 12.75 8.17
CA LYS A 103 7.55 12.55 8.47
C LYS A 103 8.41 12.87 7.28
N PHE A 104 9.41 13.71 7.49
CA PHE A 104 10.42 14.02 6.48
C PHE A 104 11.47 12.90 6.44
N ARG A 105 11.75 12.41 5.24
CA ARG A 105 12.72 11.33 4.99
C ARG A 105 13.76 11.72 3.94
N GLY A 106 14.15 12.99 3.88
CA GLY A 106 15.14 13.49 2.91
C GLY A 106 14.54 13.64 1.52
N THR A 107 14.54 12.58 0.73
CA THR A 107 14.01 12.61 -0.64
C THR A 107 12.49 12.64 -0.71
N ASN A 108 11.82 12.31 0.37
CA ASN A 108 10.36 12.29 0.41
C ASN A 108 9.82 12.59 1.80
N PHE A 109 8.52 12.86 1.83
CA PHE A 109 7.71 12.82 3.05
C PHE A 109 6.90 11.53 3.05
N ILE A 110 6.66 10.99 4.24
CA ILE A 110 5.65 9.96 4.44
C ILE A 110 4.50 10.58 5.19
N TYR A 111 3.36 10.68 4.52
CA TYR A 111 2.11 11.09 5.15
C TYR A 111 1.36 9.88 5.66
N THR A 112 0.77 10.00 6.84
CA THR A 112 -0.21 9.03 7.31
C THR A 112 -1.57 9.68 7.18
N LEU A 113 -2.44 9.09 6.37
CA LEU A 113 -3.77 9.60 6.09
C LEU A 113 -4.81 8.73 6.78
N LYS A 114 -5.85 9.35 7.32
CA LYS A 114 -6.95 8.64 7.96
C LYS A 114 -8.18 8.68 7.07
N THR A 115 -8.77 7.52 6.86
CA THR A 115 -10.03 7.38 6.12
C THR A 115 -11.24 7.54 7.05
N ASN A 116 -12.44 7.60 6.46
CA ASN A 116 -13.68 7.68 7.23
C ASN A 116 -13.91 6.45 8.12
N SER A 117 -13.38 5.29 7.73
CA SER A 117 -13.43 4.06 8.54
C SER A 117 -12.25 3.94 9.51
N ASN A 118 -11.48 5.02 9.70
CA ASN A 118 -10.31 5.06 10.58
C ASN A 118 -9.14 4.17 10.17
N LEU A 119 -9.04 3.82 8.89
CA LEU A 119 -7.84 3.19 8.35
C LEU A 119 -6.74 4.24 8.28
N LEU A 120 -5.52 3.85 8.64
CA LEU A 120 -4.34 4.70 8.54
C LEU A 120 -3.51 4.25 7.33
N ILE A 121 -3.39 5.12 6.34
CA ILE A 121 -2.78 4.80 5.05
C ILE A 121 -1.50 5.61 4.89
N PRO A 122 -0.35 4.96 4.67
CA PRO A 122 0.90 5.66 4.38
C PRO A 122 0.97 6.08 2.91
N VAL A 123 1.41 7.31 2.65
CA VAL A 123 1.58 7.81 1.27
C VAL A 123 2.91 8.57 1.16
N PHE A 124 3.69 8.23 0.13
CA PHE A 124 4.92 8.94 -0.19
C PHE A 124 4.65 10.15 -1.08
N VAL A 125 5.30 11.26 -0.75
CA VAL A 125 5.32 12.46 -1.59
C VAL A 125 6.75 12.96 -1.66
N HIS A 126 7.24 13.35 -2.84
CA HIS A 126 8.58 13.90 -3.01
C HIS A 126 8.79 15.15 -2.16
N SER A 127 9.96 15.27 -1.54
CA SER A 127 10.25 16.37 -0.62
C SER A 127 10.29 17.75 -1.29
N HIS A 128 10.53 17.80 -2.60
CA HIS A 128 10.50 19.04 -3.37
C HIS A 128 9.13 19.36 -3.98
N HIS A 129 8.09 18.65 -3.56
CA HIS A 129 6.72 18.99 -3.91
C HIS A 129 6.39 20.40 -3.34
N ILE A 130 5.85 21.27 -4.20
CA ILE A 130 5.67 22.69 -3.87
C ILE A 130 4.67 22.89 -2.75
N HIS A 131 3.59 22.13 -2.75
CA HIS A 131 2.52 22.25 -1.77
C HIS A 131 2.61 21.16 -0.72
N GLN A 132 2.97 21.55 0.51
CA GLN A 132 3.02 20.64 1.65
C GLN A 132 1.71 20.72 2.43
N HIS A 133 1.32 19.58 2.98
CA HIS A 133 0.12 19.47 3.80
C HIS A 133 0.50 19.34 5.27
N GLU A 134 -0.12 20.13 6.12
CA GLU A 134 0.07 20.06 7.55
C GLU A 134 -0.86 19.01 8.17
N VAL A 135 -0.55 18.59 9.41
CA VAL A 135 -1.44 17.74 10.19
C VAL A 135 -2.80 18.44 10.33
N ASP A 136 -3.88 17.67 10.26
CA ASP A 136 -5.29 18.11 10.26
C ASP A 136 -5.77 18.72 8.94
N GLU A 137 -4.92 18.91 7.95
CA GLU A 137 -5.35 19.30 6.61
C GLU A 137 -5.91 18.11 5.83
N LYS A 138 -6.58 18.42 4.73
CA LYS A 138 -7.07 17.42 3.78
C LYS A 138 -6.04 17.19 2.69
N PHE A 139 -5.89 15.92 2.34
CA PHE A 139 -4.95 15.47 1.31
C PHE A 139 -5.72 14.77 0.20
N GLY A 140 -5.68 15.33 -1.00
CA GLY A 140 -6.39 14.77 -2.16
C GLY A 140 -5.66 13.58 -2.76
N ILE A 141 -6.41 12.53 -3.07
CA ILE A 141 -5.91 11.32 -3.71
C ILE A 141 -6.37 11.31 -5.16
N LYS A 142 -5.42 11.16 -6.08
CA LYS A 142 -5.69 11.11 -7.51
C LYS A 142 -6.61 9.95 -7.87
N ARG A 143 -7.59 10.22 -8.70
CA ARG A 143 -8.51 9.22 -9.25
C ARG A 143 -8.41 9.20 -10.77
N PRO A 144 -8.58 8.04 -11.43
CA PRO A 144 -8.76 6.71 -10.83
C PRO A 144 -7.51 6.21 -10.11
N ILE A 145 -7.70 5.36 -9.11
CA ILE A 145 -6.59 4.70 -8.42
C ILE A 145 -6.18 3.48 -9.25
N ASN A 146 -4.92 3.46 -9.66
CA ASN A 146 -4.36 2.35 -10.45
C ASN A 146 -3.17 1.76 -9.72
N ILE A 147 -3.20 0.46 -9.49
CA ILE A 147 -2.10 -0.30 -8.91
C ILE A 147 -1.66 -1.31 -9.94
N GLU A 148 -0.40 -1.25 -10.38
CA GLU A 148 0.10 -2.11 -11.45
C GLU A 148 -0.08 -3.59 -11.13
N HIS A 149 0.30 -4.01 -9.92
CA HIS A 149 0.18 -5.39 -9.46
C HIS A 149 -0.65 -5.44 -8.17
N ILE A 150 -1.83 -6.00 -8.28
CA ILE A 150 -2.75 -6.15 -7.15
C ILE A 150 -2.41 -7.43 -6.41
N VAL A 151 -1.92 -7.28 -5.18
CA VAL A 151 -1.57 -8.39 -4.28
C VAL A 151 -2.59 -8.44 -3.18
N CYS A 152 -3.24 -9.58 -3.03
CA CYS A 152 -4.29 -9.79 -2.04
C CYS A 152 -4.06 -11.04 -1.22
N PHE A 153 -4.73 -11.05 -0.06
CA PHE A 153 -4.73 -12.19 0.84
C PHE A 153 -6.14 -12.49 1.36
#